data_09b3db004f289ab877f09e0e1bf3b706
#
_entry.id   09b3db004f289ab877f09e0e1bf3b706
#
_cell.length_a   1.000
_cell.length_b   1.000
_cell.length_c   1.000
_cell.angle_alpha   90.00
_cell.angle_beta   90.00
_cell.angle_gamma   90.00
#
_symmetry.space_group_name_H-M   'P 1'
#
loop_
_entity.id
_entity.type
_entity.pdbx_description
1 polymer ?
#
loop_
_entity_poly.entity_id
_entity_poly.type
_entity_poly.pdbx_seq_one_letter_code
_entity_poly.pdbx_strand_id
1 'polypeptide(L)'
;MRNYNFSAGPSMLPLEVLESVQKELLDYNGTGISVMEMSHRSKPYEAINAEAEQLLRELMNIPENYDVIFVQGGASTQFEAIPLNICKNKKADYVVTGNFANKSFKEAQKFTDAVCVASSKDKNYSYIPALTKDMFRADADYVHICYNNTIFGTRYAEIPDTGSVPLVADISSCILSQEIDVSKFGVLYAGAQKNVGPAGVTIVIVRKDLQDMCQPICPTMLKWSTQIAEHS
;
A
#
# COMPACT_ATOMS: atom_id res chain seq x y z
N MET A 1 -14.54 -29.88 8.77
CA MET A 1 -13.54 -29.18 9.64
C MET A 1 -12.66 -28.33 8.74
N ARG A 2 -12.43 -27.06 9.05
CA ARG A 2 -11.52 -26.20 8.27
C ARG A 2 -10.07 -26.53 8.62
N ASN A 3 -9.20 -26.58 7.61
CA ASN A 3 -7.77 -26.70 7.83
C ASN A 3 -7.18 -25.36 8.28
N TYR A 4 -6.17 -25.41 9.14
CA TYR A 4 -5.38 -24.22 9.47
C TYR A 4 -4.45 -23.87 8.30
N ASN A 5 -4.62 -22.67 7.76
CA ASN A 5 -3.78 -22.15 6.67
C ASN A 5 -2.88 -21.04 7.21
N PHE A 6 -1.58 -21.31 7.31
CA PHE A 6 -0.55 -20.39 7.78
C PHE A 6 0.28 -19.81 6.62
N SER A 7 -0.23 -19.81 5.38
CA SER A 7 0.43 -19.18 4.26
C SER A 7 0.59 -17.67 4.52
N ALA A 8 1.64 -17.08 3.95
CA ALA A 8 1.94 -15.66 4.13
C ALA A 8 0.96 -14.69 3.41
N GLY A 9 0.05 -15.25 2.62
CA GLY A 9 -1.02 -14.55 1.89
C GLY A 9 -1.17 -15.06 0.46
N PRO A 10 -2.41 -15.43 0.05
CA PRO A 10 -3.64 -15.48 0.86
C PRO A 10 -3.55 -16.51 1.99
N SER A 11 -4.04 -16.12 3.16
CA SER A 11 -4.04 -16.95 4.36
C SER A 11 -5.46 -17.21 4.87
N MET A 12 -5.57 -17.73 6.07
CA MET A 12 -6.86 -18.03 6.69
C MET A 12 -7.58 -16.73 7.09
N LEU A 13 -8.83 -16.58 6.65
CA LEU A 13 -9.71 -15.52 7.11
C LEU A 13 -10.46 -15.97 8.39
N PRO A 14 -10.87 -15.05 9.28
CA PRO A 14 -11.75 -15.34 10.39
C PRO A 14 -13.03 -16.05 9.92
N LEU A 15 -13.51 -17.02 10.70
CA LEU A 15 -14.69 -17.79 10.30
C LEU A 15 -15.93 -16.90 10.24
N GLU A 16 -16.09 -16.01 11.20
CA GLU A 16 -17.21 -15.08 11.30
C GLU A 16 -17.33 -14.18 10.07
N VAL A 17 -16.19 -13.75 9.50
CA VAL A 17 -16.17 -12.97 8.27
C VAL A 17 -16.68 -13.79 7.09
N LEU A 18 -16.24 -15.05 6.98
CA LEU A 18 -16.69 -15.93 5.88
C LEU A 18 -18.16 -16.29 6.00
N GLU A 19 -18.66 -16.51 7.23
CA GLU A 19 -20.08 -16.78 7.48
C GLU A 19 -20.95 -15.56 7.16
N SER A 20 -20.48 -14.36 7.48
CA SER A 20 -21.18 -13.11 7.11
C SER A 20 -21.27 -12.97 5.59
N VAL A 21 -20.14 -13.14 4.87
CA VAL A 21 -20.12 -13.10 3.41
C VAL A 21 -21.01 -14.18 2.80
N GLN A 22 -20.99 -15.40 3.34
CA GLN A 22 -21.83 -16.50 2.86
C GLN A 22 -23.33 -16.19 3.01
N LYS A 23 -23.71 -15.59 4.14
CA LYS A 23 -25.11 -15.21 4.44
C LYS A 23 -25.64 -14.17 3.45
N GLU A 24 -24.78 -13.24 3.04
CA GLU A 24 -25.14 -12.11 2.18
C GLU A 24 -24.80 -12.36 0.69
N LEU A 25 -24.24 -13.53 0.37
CA LEU A 25 -23.71 -13.81 -0.96
C LEU A 25 -24.76 -13.74 -2.08
N LEU A 26 -25.99 -14.18 -1.82
CA LEU A 26 -27.08 -14.19 -2.81
C LEU A 26 -27.97 -12.95 -2.72
N ASP A 27 -28.05 -12.34 -1.55
CA ASP A 27 -28.92 -11.18 -1.30
C ASP A 27 -28.31 -10.28 -0.23
N TYR A 28 -27.62 -9.25 -0.67
CA TYR A 28 -27.02 -8.28 0.24
C TYR A 28 -28.09 -7.37 0.86
N ASN A 29 -28.31 -7.49 2.18
CA ASN A 29 -29.23 -6.66 2.94
C ASN A 29 -30.65 -6.53 2.36
N GLY A 30 -31.17 -7.59 1.72
CA GLY A 30 -32.53 -7.58 1.15
C GLY A 30 -32.67 -6.79 -0.13
N THR A 31 -31.56 -6.50 -0.81
CA THR A 31 -31.56 -5.80 -2.12
C THR A 31 -32.01 -6.70 -3.28
N GLY A 32 -32.06 -8.02 -3.07
CA GLY A 32 -32.36 -9.02 -4.09
C GLY A 32 -31.22 -9.33 -5.05
N ILE A 33 -30.01 -8.78 -4.80
CA ILE A 33 -28.82 -9.01 -5.62
C ILE A 33 -27.58 -9.24 -4.75
N SER A 34 -26.60 -9.98 -5.28
CA SER A 34 -25.29 -10.19 -4.69
C SER A 34 -24.43 -8.94 -4.82
N VAL A 35 -23.51 -8.72 -3.85
CA VAL A 35 -22.46 -7.70 -4.01
C VAL A 35 -21.63 -7.90 -5.28
N MET A 36 -21.45 -9.16 -5.73
CA MET A 36 -20.73 -9.47 -6.97
C MET A 36 -21.45 -9.00 -8.25
N GLU A 37 -22.74 -8.70 -8.17
CA GLU A 37 -23.57 -8.24 -9.28
C GLU A 37 -23.83 -6.72 -9.25
N MET A 38 -23.35 -6.04 -8.18
CA MET A 38 -23.57 -4.61 -8.00
C MET A 38 -22.61 -3.79 -8.86
N SER A 39 -23.13 -2.73 -9.47
CA SER A 39 -22.27 -1.66 -9.97
C SER A 39 -21.59 -0.95 -8.83
N HIS A 40 -20.30 -0.62 -8.98
CA HIS A 40 -19.56 0.22 -8.01
C HIS A 40 -20.19 1.62 -7.80
N ARG A 41 -21.09 2.05 -8.71
CA ARG A 41 -21.85 3.32 -8.63
C ARG A 41 -23.25 3.13 -8.03
N SER A 42 -23.57 1.94 -7.55
CA SER A 42 -24.84 1.71 -6.84
C SER A 42 -24.73 2.17 -5.39
N LYS A 43 -25.82 2.75 -4.85
CA LYS A 43 -25.84 3.22 -3.46
C LYS A 43 -25.42 2.17 -2.42
N PRO A 44 -25.85 0.88 -2.54
CA PRO A 44 -25.39 -0.14 -1.60
C PRO A 44 -23.87 -0.36 -1.67
N TYR A 45 -23.28 -0.37 -2.87
CA TYR A 45 -21.83 -0.55 -3.00
C TYR A 45 -21.04 0.68 -2.52
N GLU A 46 -21.51 1.89 -2.84
CA GLU A 46 -20.93 3.13 -2.32
C GLU A 46 -20.89 3.14 -0.79
N ALA A 47 -21.96 2.64 -0.14
CA ALA A 47 -22.00 2.51 1.32
C ALA A 47 -20.94 1.52 1.86
N ILE A 48 -20.75 0.35 1.21
CA ILE A 48 -19.71 -0.62 1.55
C ILE A 48 -18.33 0.02 1.44
N ASN A 49 -18.06 0.73 0.34
CA ASN A 49 -16.79 1.37 0.10
C ASN A 49 -16.49 2.48 1.14
N ALA A 50 -17.49 3.32 1.42
CA ALA A 50 -17.37 4.40 2.41
C ALA A 50 -17.14 3.84 3.83
N GLU A 51 -17.83 2.76 4.21
CA GLU A 51 -17.61 2.10 5.51
C GLU A 51 -16.21 1.51 5.61
N ALA A 52 -15.72 0.85 4.55
CA ALA A 52 -14.37 0.29 4.51
C ALA A 52 -13.30 1.39 4.67
N GLU A 53 -13.46 2.53 4.00
CA GLU A 53 -12.58 3.68 4.16
C GLU A 53 -12.63 4.24 5.57
N GLN A 54 -13.83 4.46 6.11
CA GLN A 54 -14.02 4.97 7.46
C GLN A 54 -13.35 4.08 8.51
N LEU A 55 -13.56 2.77 8.44
CA LEU A 55 -12.95 1.82 9.36
C LEU A 55 -11.42 1.83 9.28
N LEU A 56 -10.84 1.95 8.07
CA LEU A 56 -9.39 2.10 7.93
C LEU A 56 -8.89 3.40 8.55
N ARG A 57 -9.61 4.52 8.37
CA ARG A 57 -9.26 5.81 8.95
C ARG A 57 -9.28 5.74 10.48
N GLU A 58 -10.29 5.12 11.07
CA GLU A 58 -10.42 4.93 12.51
C GLU A 58 -9.32 4.02 13.08
N LEU A 59 -9.10 2.85 12.48
CA LEU A 59 -8.14 1.85 12.97
C LEU A 59 -6.68 2.30 12.83
N MET A 60 -6.35 3.10 11.81
CA MET A 60 -5.00 3.56 11.55
C MET A 60 -4.77 5.03 11.93
N ASN A 61 -5.76 5.72 12.50
CA ASN A 61 -5.71 7.16 12.81
C ASN A 61 -5.25 7.98 11.60
N ILE A 62 -5.82 7.72 10.40
CA ILE A 62 -5.43 8.39 9.16
C ILE A 62 -5.88 9.85 9.19
N PRO A 63 -4.97 10.83 9.11
CA PRO A 63 -5.32 12.24 9.12
C PRO A 63 -6.15 12.66 7.90
N GLU A 64 -6.94 13.74 8.02
CA GLU A 64 -7.81 14.25 6.95
C GLU A 64 -7.05 14.73 5.69
N ASN A 65 -5.77 15.07 5.84
CA ASN A 65 -4.91 15.47 4.73
C ASN A 65 -4.35 14.28 3.91
N TYR A 66 -4.94 13.08 4.09
CA TYR A 66 -4.66 11.89 3.27
C TYR A 66 -5.93 11.44 2.56
N ASP A 67 -5.76 10.91 1.35
CA ASP A 67 -6.78 10.13 0.67
C ASP A 67 -6.47 8.65 0.80
N VAL A 68 -7.55 7.85 0.88
CA VAL A 68 -7.50 6.39 0.90
C VAL A 68 -8.18 5.91 -0.38
N ILE A 69 -7.51 5.08 -1.15
CA ILE A 69 -8.07 4.50 -2.38
C ILE A 69 -7.90 2.98 -2.39
N PHE A 70 -8.88 2.31 -2.96
CA PHE A 70 -8.89 0.88 -3.18
C PHE A 70 -8.68 0.62 -4.67
N VAL A 71 -7.54 0.04 -5.03
CA VAL A 71 -7.14 -0.16 -6.42
C VAL A 71 -6.86 -1.62 -6.73
N GLN A 72 -6.84 -1.97 -8.00
CA GLN A 72 -6.50 -3.29 -8.50
C GLN A 72 -4.99 -3.46 -8.72
N GLY A 73 -4.56 -4.67 -9.09
CA GLY A 73 -3.20 -4.98 -9.55
C GLY A 73 -2.25 -5.46 -8.46
N GLY A 74 -2.67 -5.49 -7.20
CA GLY A 74 -1.83 -5.88 -6.06
C GLY A 74 -0.77 -4.82 -5.73
N ALA A 75 -0.04 -5.02 -4.65
CA ALA A 75 1.07 -4.14 -4.26
C ALA A 75 2.14 -4.02 -5.36
N SER A 76 2.25 -5.00 -6.26
CA SER A 76 3.24 -4.98 -7.33
C SER A 76 2.98 -3.88 -8.37
N THR A 77 1.71 -3.56 -8.66
CA THR A 77 1.37 -2.44 -9.54
C THR A 77 1.77 -1.10 -8.93
N GLN A 78 1.85 -0.99 -7.60
CA GLN A 78 2.30 0.22 -6.94
C GLN A 78 3.81 0.47 -7.12
N PHE A 79 4.60 -0.53 -7.47
CA PHE A 79 6.03 -0.35 -7.78
C PHE A 79 6.25 0.56 -8.98
N GLU A 80 5.32 0.56 -9.94
CA GLU A 80 5.32 1.47 -11.10
C GLU A 80 4.42 2.69 -10.88
N ALA A 81 3.28 2.54 -10.19
CA ALA A 81 2.38 3.66 -9.94
C ALA A 81 3.03 4.75 -9.08
N ILE A 82 3.79 4.40 -8.02
CA ILE A 82 4.48 5.34 -7.14
C ILE A 82 5.39 6.29 -7.94
N PRO A 83 6.40 5.82 -8.69
CA PRO A 83 7.25 6.72 -9.46
C PRO A 83 6.49 7.53 -10.52
N LEU A 84 5.40 7.01 -11.05
CA LEU A 84 4.57 7.73 -12.02
C LEU A 84 3.72 8.83 -11.37
N ASN A 85 3.27 8.66 -10.12
CA ASN A 85 2.37 9.60 -9.46
C ASN A 85 3.07 10.67 -8.62
N ILE A 86 4.23 10.38 -8.01
CA ILE A 86 4.85 11.30 -7.04
C ILE A 86 6.32 11.62 -7.33
N CYS A 87 6.82 11.37 -8.54
CA CYS A 87 8.23 11.58 -8.88
C CYS A 87 8.43 12.65 -9.97
N LYS A 88 8.15 13.90 -9.61
CA LYS A 88 8.22 15.05 -10.51
C LYS A 88 9.64 15.34 -11.00
N ASN A 89 10.64 15.29 -10.12
CA ASN A 89 12.05 15.54 -10.46
C ASN A 89 12.76 14.29 -10.97
N LYS A 90 12.05 13.14 -11.00
CA LYS A 90 12.56 11.83 -11.42
C LYS A 90 13.73 11.31 -10.58
N LYS A 91 13.78 11.65 -9.30
CA LYS A 91 14.79 11.17 -8.34
C LYS A 91 14.13 10.45 -7.19
N ALA A 92 14.55 9.21 -6.93
CA ALA A 92 14.01 8.40 -5.85
C ALA A 92 15.09 7.59 -5.15
N ASP A 93 15.01 7.50 -3.84
CA ASP A 93 15.93 6.72 -3.01
C ASP A 93 15.26 5.47 -2.47
N TYR A 94 15.96 4.36 -2.49
CA TYR A 94 15.45 3.06 -2.08
C TYR A 94 16.34 2.42 -1.03
N VAL A 95 15.71 1.85 0.01
CA VAL A 95 16.38 0.94 0.95
C VAL A 95 15.95 -0.49 0.61
N VAL A 96 16.89 -1.30 0.15
CA VAL A 96 16.62 -2.64 -0.38
C VAL A 96 16.90 -3.70 0.69
N THR A 97 15.85 -4.06 1.43
CA THR A 97 15.89 -4.99 2.56
C THR A 97 15.22 -6.33 2.30
N GLY A 98 14.86 -6.61 1.05
CA GLY A 98 14.20 -7.86 0.67
C GLY A 98 13.82 -7.93 -0.80
N ASN A 99 13.20 -9.04 -1.19
CA ASN A 99 12.83 -9.30 -2.58
C ASN A 99 11.83 -8.27 -3.12
N PHE A 100 10.82 -7.88 -2.34
CA PHE A 100 9.82 -6.91 -2.79
C PHE A 100 10.41 -5.51 -2.89
N ALA A 101 11.24 -5.09 -1.93
CA ALA A 101 11.98 -3.84 -2.02
C ALA A 101 12.88 -3.81 -3.27
N ASN A 102 13.56 -4.92 -3.58
CA ASN A 102 14.40 -5.01 -4.78
C ASN A 102 13.58 -4.98 -6.09
N LYS A 103 12.39 -5.59 -6.12
CA LYS A 103 11.47 -5.52 -7.27
C LYS A 103 10.98 -4.09 -7.47
N SER A 104 10.53 -3.43 -6.40
CA SER A 104 10.09 -2.04 -6.43
C SER A 104 11.20 -1.10 -6.92
N PHE A 105 12.43 -1.27 -6.42
CA PHE A 105 13.59 -0.52 -6.87
C PHE A 105 13.85 -0.69 -8.38
N LYS A 106 13.87 -1.93 -8.87
CA LYS A 106 14.08 -2.22 -10.30
C LYS A 106 12.97 -1.66 -11.18
N GLU A 107 11.73 -1.67 -10.70
CA GLU A 107 10.61 -1.12 -11.44
C GLU A 107 10.72 0.40 -11.53
N ALA A 108 11.03 1.07 -10.42
CA ALA A 108 11.23 2.52 -10.39
C ALA A 108 12.35 3.01 -11.31
N GLN A 109 13.41 2.22 -11.49
CA GLN A 109 14.52 2.56 -12.41
C GLN A 109 14.09 2.71 -13.88
N LYS A 110 12.92 2.19 -14.25
CA LYS A 110 12.37 2.37 -15.61
C LYS A 110 11.82 3.78 -15.84
N PHE A 111 11.47 4.49 -14.78
CA PHE A 111 10.75 5.77 -14.82
C PHE A 111 11.53 6.92 -14.19
N THR A 112 12.55 6.60 -13.37
CA THR A 112 13.25 7.58 -12.52
C THR A 112 14.73 7.25 -12.40
N ASP A 113 15.52 8.23 -11.96
CA ASP A 113 16.86 8.03 -11.41
C ASP A 113 16.72 7.49 -9.97
N ALA A 114 16.35 6.21 -9.87
CA ALA A 114 16.28 5.51 -8.59
C ALA A 114 17.66 5.04 -8.15
N VAL A 115 18.03 5.34 -6.90
CA VAL A 115 19.30 4.95 -6.28
C VAL A 115 19.03 4.05 -5.07
N CYS A 116 19.77 2.94 -4.96
CA CYS A 116 19.78 2.12 -3.75
C CYS A 116 20.77 2.73 -2.75
N VAL A 117 20.27 3.44 -1.75
CA VAL A 117 21.11 4.13 -0.75
C VAL A 117 21.59 3.19 0.36
N ALA A 118 20.85 2.13 0.63
CA ALA A 118 21.25 1.09 1.57
C ALA A 118 20.63 -0.26 1.21
N SER A 119 21.33 -1.35 1.54
CA SER A 119 20.85 -2.70 1.32
C SER A 119 21.40 -3.67 2.34
N SER A 120 20.62 -4.70 2.70
CA SER A 120 21.08 -5.83 3.52
C SER A 120 21.28 -7.12 2.71
N LYS A 121 21.46 -6.98 1.40
CA LYS A 121 21.68 -8.13 0.49
C LYS A 121 22.94 -8.92 0.80
N ASP A 122 23.96 -8.26 1.35
CA ASP A 122 25.24 -8.85 1.80
C ASP A 122 25.07 -10.00 2.79
N LYS A 123 24.00 -9.93 3.63
CA LYS A 123 23.64 -10.98 4.59
C LYS A 123 22.28 -11.59 4.30
N ASN A 124 21.96 -11.75 3.01
CA ASN A 124 20.69 -12.35 2.56
C ASN A 124 19.46 -11.73 3.23
N TYR A 125 19.44 -10.39 3.38
CA TYR A 125 18.34 -9.61 3.96
C TYR A 125 17.95 -10.00 5.40
N SER A 126 18.91 -10.50 6.19
CA SER A 126 18.67 -10.93 7.57
C SER A 126 18.67 -9.79 8.60
N TYR A 127 18.85 -8.55 8.18
CA TYR A 127 18.84 -7.37 9.04
C TYR A 127 18.28 -6.14 8.32
N ILE A 128 17.92 -5.11 9.10
CA ILE A 128 17.62 -3.78 8.59
C ILE A 128 18.87 -2.91 8.77
N PRO A 129 19.39 -2.26 7.72
CA PRO A 129 20.55 -1.37 7.82
C PRO A 129 20.26 -0.20 8.77
N ALA A 130 21.26 0.24 9.51
CA ALA A 130 21.20 1.53 10.20
C ALA A 130 21.12 2.65 9.15
N LEU A 131 20.15 3.54 9.32
CA LEU A 131 19.88 4.64 8.38
C LEU A 131 20.08 5.96 9.10
N THR A 132 20.73 6.89 8.41
CA THR A 132 20.90 8.27 8.86
C THR A 132 20.37 9.22 7.78
N LYS A 133 19.88 10.37 8.17
CA LYS A 133 19.24 11.34 7.28
C LYS A 133 20.12 11.78 6.11
N ASP A 134 21.41 11.88 6.31
CA ASP A 134 22.41 12.27 5.32
C ASP A 134 22.66 11.21 4.22
N MET A 135 22.18 9.99 4.41
CA MET A 135 22.22 8.95 3.37
C MET A 135 21.22 9.21 2.23
N PHE A 136 20.18 10.01 2.48
CA PHE A 136 19.12 10.30 1.52
C PHE A 136 19.43 11.60 0.76
N ARG A 137 19.18 11.59 -0.54
CA ARG A 137 19.34 12.79 -1.39
C ARG A 137 18.27 13.82 -1.02
N ALA A 138 18.68 15.02 -0.64
CA ALA A 138 17.75 16.08 -0.24
C ALA A 138 16.82 16.56 -1.38
N ASP A 139 17.18 16.28 -2.63
CA ASP A 139 16.41 16.59 -3.84
C ASP A 139 15.68 15.36 -4.43
N ALA A 140 15.63 14.24 -3.71
CA ALA A 140 14.78 13.12 -4.06
C ALA A 140 13.29 13.48 -3.86
N ASP A 141 12.45 12.98 -4.75
CA ASP A 141 10.99 13.15 -4.63
C ASP A 141 10.41 12.26 -3.52
N TYR A 142 11.03 11.12 -3.26
CA TYR A 142 10.65 10.21 -2.18
C TYR A 142 11.78 9.23 -1.79
N VAL A 143 11.66 8.67 -0.58
CA VAL A 143 12.40 7.50 -0.11
C VAL A 143 11.45 6.33 -0.02
N HIS A 144 11.82 5.16 -0.54
CA HIS A 144 11.00 3.94 -0.48
C HIS A 144 11.61 2.88 0.44
N ILE A 145 10.75 2.30 1.29
CA ILE A 145 11.07 1.14 2.14
C ILE A 145 10.00 0.04 2.01
N CYS A 146 10.39 -1.19 2.27
CA CYS A 146 9.46 -2.27 2.59
C CYS A 146 9.47 -2.42 4.11
N TYR A 147 8.44 -1.91 4.80
CA TYR A 147 8.45 -1.76 6.26
C TYR A 147 8.53 -3.09 6.99
N ASN A 148 7.91 -4.14 6.44
CA ASN A 148 8.03 -5.51 6.89
C ASN A 148 8.31 -6.46 5.72
N ASN A 149 9.43 -7.17 5.78
CA ASN A 149 9.90 -8.07 4.72
C ASN A 149 9.30 -9.46 4.91
N THR A 150 8.22 -9.75 4.22
CA THR A 150 7.42 -10.97 4.35
C THR A 150 8.23 -12.26 4.27
N ILE A 151 9.18 -12.34 3.33
CA ILE A 151 9.95 -13.56 3.05
C ILE A 151 11.06 -13.76 4.09
N PHE A 152 11.69 -12.68 4.53
CA PHE A 152 12.88 -12.73 5.38
C PHE A 152 12.56 -12.51 6.87
N GLY A 153 11.33 -12.09 7.20
CA GLY A 153 10.90 -11.88 8.58
C GLY A 153 11.56 -10.67 9.26
N THR A 154 12.21 -9.79 8.50
CA THR A 154 12.82 -8.57 9.04
C THR A 154 11.84 -7.39 8.94
N ARG A 155 11.88 -6.51 9.94
CA ARG A 155 11.00 -5.33 10.04
C ARG A 155 11.77 -4.15 10.61
N TYR A 156 11.40 -2.95 10.20
CA TYR A 156 11.88 -1.72 10.81
C TYR A 156 11.35 -1.62 12.25
N ALA A 157 12.27 -1.42 13.22
CA ALA A 157 11.91 -1.15 14.61
C ALA A 157 11.42 0.28 14.79
N GLU A 158 12.02 1.21 14.03
CA GLU A 158 11.70 2.63 14.04
C GLU A 158 11.50 3.12 12.62
N ILE A 159 10.67 4.16 12.47
CA ILE A 159 10.47 4.82 11.17
C ILE A 159 11.72 5.67 10.88
N PRO A 160 12.39 5.48 9.74
CA PRO A 160 13.58 6.24 9.41
C PRO A 160 13.28 7.73 9.23
N ASP A 161 14.18 8.59 9.73
CA ASP A 161 14.14 10.02 9.46
C ASP A 161 14.68 10.30 8.05
N THR A 162 13.81 10.70 7.15
CA THR A 162 14.12 11.09 5.77
C THR A 162 14.18 12.61 5.58
N GLY A 163 14.11 13.36 6.68
CA GLY A 163 14.08 14.83 6.65
C GLY A 163 12.81 15.37 6.02
N SER A 164 12.97 16.20 4.97
CA SER A 164 11.84 16.77 4.21
C SER A 164 11.37 15.88 3.07
N VAL A 165 12.11 14.82 2.75
CA VAL A 165 11.78 13.91 1.64
C VAL A 165 10.65 12.96 2.06
N PRO A 166 9.55 12.86 1.30
CA PRO A 166 8.43 11.99 1.63
C PRO A 166 8.86 10.52 1.74
N LEU A 167 8.47 9.86 2.82
CA LEU A 167 8.70 8.42 3.02
C LEU A 167 7.54 7.63 2.41
N VAL A 168 7.85 6.64 1.60
CA VAL A 168 6.91 5.69 0.99
C VAL A 168 7.16 4.31 1.54
N ALA A 169 6.13 3.61 1.99
CA ALA A 169 6.30 2.29 2.56
C ALA A 169 5.29 1.24 2.05
N ASP A 170 5.84 0.08 1.65
CA ASP A 170 5.08 -1.16 1.53
C ASP A 170 4.82 -1.73 2.92
N ILE A 171 3.56 -1.72 3.35
CA ILE A 171 3.11 -2.26 4.63
C ILE A 171 2.24 -3.52 4.47
N SER A 172 2.25 -4.15 3.30
CA SER A 172 1.33 -5.26 2.97
C SER A 172 1.27 -6.38 4.02
N SER A 173 2.41 -6.72 4.65
CA SER A 173 2.45 -7.81 5.62
C SER A 173 2.36 -7.37 7.09
N CYS A 174 2.17 -6.07 7.35
CA CYS A 174 2.05 -5.55 8.71
C CYS A 174 0.94 -4.51 8.90
N ILE A 175 0.22 -4.13 7.85
CA ILE A 175 -0.96 -3.25 7.97
C ILE A 175 -1.94 -3.83 8.99
N LEU A 176 -2.47 -2.98 9.87
CA LEU A 176 -3.40 -3.35 10.96
C LEU A 176 -2.87 -4.36 12.00
N SER A 177 -1.57 -4.74 11.95
CA SER A 177 -0.98 -5.63 12.95
C SER A 177 -0.45 -4.87 14.18
N GLN A 178 -0.24 -3.59 14.04
CA GLN A 178 0.25 -2.68 15.07
C GLN A 178 -0.09 -1.24 14.70
N GLU A 179 -0.05 -0.34 15.65
CA GLU A 179 -0.15 1.08 15.39
C GLU A 179 1.05 1.57 14.57
N ILE A 180 0.75 2.37 13.54
CA ILE A 180 1.74 3.04 12.69
C ILE A 180 1.33 4.52 12.64
N ASP A 181 2.26 5.42 12.96
CA ASP A 181 2.02 6.86 12.79
C ASP A 181 2.01 7.22 11.30
N VAL A 182 0.81 7.27 10.72
CA VAL A 182 0.60 7.58 9.29
C VAL A 182 1.19 8.93 8.92
N SER A 183 1.22 9.90 9.84
CA SER A 183 1.72 11.26 9.57
C SER A 183 3.20 11.32 9.19
N LYS A 184 3.97 10.26 9.48
CA LYS A 184 5.39 10.13 9.12
C LYS A 184 5.62 9.73 7.66
N PHE A 185 4.56 9.39 6.93
CA PHE A 185 4.67 8.87 5.56
C PHE A 185 4.01 9.82 4.55
N GLY A 186 4.59 9.90 3.38
CA GLY A 186 3.92 10.49 2.22
C GLY A 186 2.93 9.52 1.58
N VAL A 187 3.31 8.23 1.51
CA VAL A 187 2.47 7.16 0.97
C VAL A 187 2.67 5.87 1.76
N LEU A 188 1.57 5.23 2.10
CA LEU A 188 1.53 3.84 2.56
C LEU A 188 0.72 3.01 1.56
N TYR A 189 1.15 1.79 1.26
CA TYR A 189 0.37 0.90 0.41
C TYR A 189 0.45 -0.55 0.87
N ALA A 190 -0.61 -1.31 0.59
CA ALA A 190 -0.74 -2.70 1.02
C ALA A 190 -1.57 -3.53 0.05
N GLY A 191 -1.06 -4.70 -0.34
CA GLY A 191 -1.91 -5.75 -0.91
C GLY A 191 -2.72 -6.43 0.19
N ALA A 192 -4.06 -6.47 0.04
CA ALA A 192 -4.98 -6.91 1.10
C ALA A 192 -4.80 -8.37 1.52
N GLN A 193 -4.36 -9.25 0.60
CA GLN A 193 -4.31 -10.71 0.79
C GLN A 193 -3.40 -11.21 1.93
N LYS A 194 -2.56 -10.33 2.49
CA LYS A 194 -1.65 -10.72 3.57
C LYS A 194 -2.30 -10.54 4.94
N ASN A 195 -2.73 -9.32 5.27
CA ASN A 195 -3.19 -9.04 6.63
C ASN A 195 -4.51 -8.26 6.73
N VAL A 196 -5.21 -8.02 5.62
CA VAL A 196 -6.47 -7.26 5.62
C VAL A 196 -7.66 -8.12 5.23
N GLY A 197 -7.55 -8.88 4.12
CA GLY A 197 -8.69 -9.59 3.57
C GLY A 197 -8.31 -10.55 2.43
N PRO A 198 -9.22 -10.87 1.52
CA PRO A 198 -8.94 -11.72 0.37
C PRO A 198 -8.04 -11.00 -0.66
N ALA A 199 -7.48 -11.77 -1.60
CA ALA A 199 -6.76 -11.22 -2.74
C ALA A 199 -7.70 -10.44 -3.66
N GLY A 200 -7.19 -9.37 -4.30
CA GLY A 200 -7.89 -8.59 -5.31
C GLY A 200 -7.87 -7.09 -5.07
N VAL A 201 -7.65 -6.65 -3.84
CA VAL A 201 -7.62 -5.23 -3.46
C VAL A 201 -6.22 -4.81 -3.05
N THR A 202 -5.84 -3.62 -3.45
CA THR A 202 -4.66 -2.90 -2.95
C THR A 202 -5.12 -1.60 -2.31
N ILE A 203 -4.69 -1.35 -1.08
CA ILE A 203 -4.95 -0.12 -0.35
C ILE A 203 -3.79 0.83 -0.62
N VAL A 204 -4.10 2.08 -0.96
CA VAL A 204 -3.12 3.17 -1.03
C VAL A 204 -3.61 4.32 -0.17
N ILE A 205 -2.77 4.77 0.75
CA ILE A 205 -2.99 5.93 1.61
C ILE A 205 -1.98 6.98 1.18
N VAL A 206 -2.43 8.07 0.58
CA VAL A 206 -1.57 9.08 -0.03
C VAL A 206 -1.84 10.46 0.52
N ARG A 207 -0.78 11.19 0.91
CA ARG A 207 -0.89 12.56 1.38
C ARG A 207 -1.26 13.50 0.22
N LYS A 208 -2.24 14.39 0.45
CA LYS A 208 -2.86 15.20 -0.60
C LYS A 208 -1.89 16.12 -1.34
N ASP A 209 -0.86 16.63 -0.67
CA ASP A 209 0.16 17.50 -1.27
C ASP A 209 1.05 16.80 -2.31
N LEU A 210 1.03 15.46 -2.37
CA LEU A 210 1.82 14.68 -3.32
C LEU A 210 1.08 14.37 -4.63
N GLN A 211 -0.21 14.64 -4.71
CA GLN A 211 -1.05 14.20 -5.85
C GLN A 211 -0.80 14.99 -7.15
N ASP A 212 -0.28 16.20 -7.05
CA ASP A 212 0.03 17.05 -8.21
C ASP A 212 1.43 16.79 -8.79
N MET A 213 2.14 15.78 -8.30
CA MET A 213 3.50 15.44 -8.72
C MET A 213 3.56 14.39 -9.83
N CYS A 214 2.42 14.08 -10.45
CA CYS A 214 2.27 13.03 -11.47
C CYS A 214 3.08 13.35 -12.74
N GLN A 215 3.80 12.33 -13.22
CA GLN A 215 4.52 12.44 -14.50
C GLN A 215 3.54 12.46 -15.68
N PRO A 216 3.82 13.25 -16.76
CA PRO A 216 2.94 13.32 -17.94
C PRO A 216 2.70 11.97 -18.64
N ILE A 217 3.62 11.02 -18.50
CA ILE A 217 3.52 9.69 -19.09
C ILE A 217 2.67 8.72 -18.27
N CYS A 218 2.17 9.14 -17.09
CA CYS A 218 1.37 8.27 -16.23
C CYS A 218 0.06 7.89 -16.94
N PRO A 219 -0.20 6.60 -17.17
CA PRO A 219 -1.47 6.14 -17.73
C PRO A 219 -2.64 6.50 -16.81
N THR A 220 -3.79 6.85 -17.39
CA THR A 220 -4.98 7.26 -16.63
C THR A 220 -5.38 6.26 -15.54
N MET A 221 -5.31 4.95 -15.84
CA MET A 221 -5.68 3.91 -14.88
C MET A 221 -4.71 3.71 -13.72
N LEU A 222 -3.47 4.18 -13.84
CA LEU A 222 -2.48 4.19 -12.75
C LEU A 222 -2.47 5.52 -11.99
N LYS A 223 -3.16 6.55 -12.50
CA LYS A 223 -3.17 7.88 -11.93
C LYS A 223 -4.08 7.94 -10.71
N TRP A 224 -3.50 8.13 -9.52
CA TRP A 224 -4.26 8.15 -8.26
C TRP A 224 -5.28 9.27 -8.19
N SER A 225 -4.98 10.46 -8.72
CA SER A 225 -5.97 11.55 -8.76
C SER A 225 -7.21 11.21 -9.60
N THR A 226 -7.11 10.34 -10.62
CA THR A 226 -8.26 9.81 -11.34
C THR A 226 -9.08 8.88 -10.45
N GLN A 227 -8.42 7.95 -9.76
CA GLN A 227 -9.09 7.02 -8.85
C GLN A 227 -9.80 7.76 -7.70
N ILE A 228 -9.17 8.78 -7.13
CA ILE A 228 -9.73 9.62 -6.08
C ILE A 228 -10.98 10.37 -6.60
N ALA A 229 -10.89 10.99 -7.78
CA ALA A 229 -12.01 11.75 -8.37
C ALA A 229 -13.22 10.88 -8.72
N GLU A 230 -12.99 9.62 -9.08
CA GLU A 230 -14.05 8.66 -9.44
C GLU A 230 -14.57 7.85 -8.24
N HIS A 231 -14.04 8.09 -7.04
CA HIS A 231 -14.38 7.33 -5.81
C HIS A 231 -14.18 5.82 -5.97
N SER A 232 -13.09 5.45 -6.63
CA SER A 232 -12.77 4.05 -6.95
C SER A 232 -11.90 3.42 -5.88
#